data_0912557839248ecb50b3274738b633dd
#
_entry.id   0912557839248ecb50b3274738b633dd
#
_cell.length_a   1.000
_cell.length_b   1.000
_cell.length_c   1.000
_cell.angle_alpha   90.00
_cell.angle_beta   90.00
_cell.angle_gamma   90.00
#
_symmetry.space_group_name_H-M   'P 1'
#
loop_
_entity.id
_entity.type
_entity.pdbx_description
1 polymer ?
#
loop_
_entity_poly.entity_id
_entity_poly.type
_entity_poly.pdbx_seq_one_letter_code
_entity_poly.pdbx_strand_id
1 'polypeptide(L)'
;MKIRILSLMLLSLIGATSVKNGDDAPLFNLLNQDDQTVSLEEFKGKKVVLEWTNHDCPFVKRHYDTGNMQNLQKEMSDQDIVWLSIVSSAKGKQGYITNDQAKELTKKRSAYPSHVLLDAEGSVGRMFSAKTTPHMFVIDELGKVRYQGAIDNLGNTGALFSTDLSK
;
A
#
# COMPACT_ATOMS: atom_id res chain seq x y z
N MET A 1 23.68 -54.71 -11.63
CA MET A 1 22.44 -54.28 -10.96
C MET A 1 22.48 -52.77 -10.80
N LYS A 2 21.77 -51.97 -11.67
CA LYS A 2 21.85 -50.54 -11.69
C LYS A 2 20.64 -50.00 -10.89
N ILE A 3 20.92 -49.44 -9.71
CA ILE A 3 19.91 -48.79 -8.86
C ILE A 3 19.64 -47.41 -9.44
N ARG A 4 18.40 -47.19 -9.96
CA ARG A 4 17.91 -45.87 -10.36
C ARG A 4 17.32 -45.21 -9.15
N ILE A 5 18.02 -44.18 -8.63
CA ILE A 5 17.48 -43.30 -7.58
C ILE A 5 16.48 -42.35 -8.24
N LEU A 6 15.20 -42.56 -7.99
CA LEU A 6 14.11 -41.69 -8.42
C LEU A 6 14.05 -40.52 -7.41
N SER A 7 14.62 -39.36 -7.80
CA SER A 7 14.52 -38.14 -7.00
C SER A 7 13.10 -37.61 -7.10
N LEU A 8 12.34 -37.75 -6.01
CA LEU A 8 11.00 -37.20 -5.89
C LEU A 8 11.14 -35.72 -5.57
N MET A 9 10.99 -34.87 -6.59
CA MET A 9 11.00 -33.42 -6.42
C MET A 9 9.64 -33.02 -5.80
N LEU A 10 9.62 -32.79 -4.50
CA LEU A 10 8.45 -32.32 -3.76
C LEU A 10 8.22 -30.84 -4.13
N LEU A 11 7.32 -30.62 -5.09
CA LEU A 11 6.88 -29.27 -5.47
C LEU A 11 5.94 -28.76 -4.36
N SER A 12 6.48 -28.02 -3.39
CA SER A 12 5.66 -27.37 -2.38
C SER A 12 4.87 -26.22 -3.06
N LEU A 13 3.58 -26.44 -3.26
CA LEU A 13 2.65 -25.33 -3.54
C LEU A 13 2.60 -24.44 -2.30
N ILE A 14 3.41 -23.39 -2.27
CA ILE A 14 3.25 -22.30 -1.31
C ILE A 14 2.05 -21.50 -1.80
N GLY A 15 0.88 -21.85 -1.32
CA GLY A 15 -0.32 -21.05 -1.49
C GLY A 15 -0.04 -19.67 -0.84
N ALA A 16 -0.24 -18.59 -1.61
CA ALA A 16 -0.11 -17.23 -1.08
C ALA A 16 -1.11 -17.05 0.08
N THR A 17 -0.62 -17.15 1.31
CA THR A 17 -1.42 -16.82 2.50
C THR A 17 -1.57 -15.31 2.58
N SER A 18 -2.79 -14.83 2.84
CA SER A 18 -3.00 -13.41 3.08
C SER A 18 -2.22 -12.96 4.32
N VAL A 19 -1.54 -11.82 4.20
CA VAL A 19 -0.85 -11.18 5.33
C VAL A 19 -1.82 -10.89 6.46
N LYS A 20 -1.41 -11.15 7.71
CA LYS A 20 -2.21 -10.92 8.92
C LYS A 20 -1.45 -10.04 9.90
N ASN A 21 -2.18 -9.47 10.86
CA ASN A 21 -1.55 -8.76 11.97
C ASN A 21 -0.64 -9.72 12.76
N GLY A 22 0.60 -9.31 12.97
CA GLY A 22 1.66 -10.08 13.60
C GLY A 22 2.62 -10.79 12.64
N ASP A 23 2.24 -10.95 11.37
CA ASP A 23 3.12 -11.52 10.35
C ASP A 23 4.27 -10.55 10.00
N ASP A 24 5.34 -11.10 9.46
CA ASP A 24 6.37 -10.29 8.80
C ASP A 24 5.77 -9.65 7.55
N ALA A 25 6.00 -8.35 7.37
CA ALA A 25 5.61 -7.66 6.15
C ALA A 25 6.40 -8.22 4.96
N PRO A 26 5.74 -8.63 3.87
CA PRO A 26 6.44 -9.07 2.67
C PRO A 26 7.36 -7.98 2.14
N LEU A 27 8.64 -8.30 1.93
CA LEU A 27 9.59 -7.37 1.34
C LEU A 27 9.30 -7.19 -0.14
N PHE A 28 9.40 -5.96 -0.61
CA PHE A 28 9.20 -5.61 -2.01
C PHE A 28 10.15 -4.49 -2.45
N ASN A 29 10.29 -4.36 -3.77
CA ASN A 29 10.95 -3.24 -4.43
C ASN A 29 9.99 -2.70 -5.49
N LEU A 30 9.74 -1.39 -5.48
CA LEU A 30 8.93 -0.70 -6.48
C LEU A 30 9.64 0.58 -6.94
N LEU A 31 9.34 1.03 -8.14
CA LEU A 31 9.73 2.37 -8.58
C LEU A 31 8.81 3.41 -7.95
N ASN A 32 9.40 4.49 -7.49
CA ASN A 32 8.66 5.67 -7.05
C ASN A 32 8.35 6.61 -8.22
N GLN A 33 7.68 7.73 -7.94
CA GLN A 33 7.33 8.76 -8.90
C GLN A 33 8.54 9.44 -9.58
N ASP A 34 9.76 9.22 -9.09
CA ASP A 34 11.01 9.78 -9.61
C ASP A 34 11.88 8.70 -10.29
N ASP A 35 11.30 7.56 -10.67
CA ASP A 35 11.98 6.40 -11.26
C ASP A 35 13.11 5.80 -10.38
N GLN A 36 13.05 6.05 -9.08
CA GLN A 36 14.00 5.48 -8.13
C GLN A 36 13.40 4.21 -7.54
N THR A 37 14.23 3.18 -7.39
CA THR A 37 13.82 1.96 -6.67
C THR A 37 13.74 2.27 -5.17
N VAL A 38 12.59 1.95 -4.57
CA VAL A 38 12.34 2.02 -3.14
C VAL A 38 12.09 0.61 -2.64
N SER A 39 12.86 0.18 -1.64
CA SER A 39 12.72 -1.11 -0.97
C SER A 39 12.06 -0.93 0.39
N LEU A 40 11.11 -1.80 0.75
CA LEU A 40 10.56 -1.79 2.10
C LEU A 40 11.66 -2.06 3.16
N GLU A 41 12.70 -2.81 2.80
CA GLU A 41 13.83 -3.12 3.69
C GLU A 41 14.64 -1.89 4.12
N GLU A 42 14.67 -0.83 3.30
CA GLU A 42 15.36 0.43 3.62
C GLU A 42 14.77 1.14 4.84
N PHE A 43 13.54 0.84 5.19
CA PHE A 43 12.82 1.42 6.33
C PHE A 43 12.86 0.54 7.59
N LYS A 44 13.72 -0.47 7.62
CA LYS A 44 13.91 -1.29 8.82
C LYS A 44 14.33 -0.43 10.01
N GLY A 45 13.67 -0.61 11.14
CA GLY A 45 13.86 0.22 12.33
C GLY A 45 12.94 1.47 12.37
N LYS A 46 12.13 1.70 11.35
CA LYS A 46 11.11 2.74 11.30
C LYS A 46 9.71 2.15 11.23
N LYS A 47 8.73 2.90 11.69
CA LYS A 47 7.32 2.60 11.40
C LYS A 47 7.00 3.00 9.97
N VAL A 48 6.19 2.19 9.30
CA VAL A 48 5.78 2.44 7.91
C VAL A 48 4.27 2.30 7.79
N VAL A 49 3.64 3.28 7.15
CA VAL A 49 2.26 3.20 6.69
C VAL A 49 2.26 2.93 5.20
N LEU A 50 1.56 1.87 4.77
CA LEU A 50 1.25 1.63 3.36
C LEU A 50 -0.21 2.02 3.12
N GLU A 51 -0.44 2.88 2.14
CA GLU A 51 -1.75 3.26 1.64
C GLU A 51 -1.93 2.71 0.24
N TRP A 52 -2.74 1.66 0.03
CA TRP A 52 -3.21 1.34 -1.32
C TRP A 52 -4.22 2.38 -1.75
N THR A 53 -3.93 3.06 -2.83
CA THR A 53 -4.70 4.21 -3.30
C THR A 53 -5.09 4.10 -4.77
N ASN A 54 -6.21 4.72 -5.13
CA ASN A 54 -6.69 4.92 -6.49
C ASN A 54 -7.36 6.29 -6.55
N HIS A 55 -6.79 7.21 -7.32
CA HIS A 55 -7.25 8.59 -7.38
C HIS A 55 -8.69 8.77 -7.91
N ASP A 56 -9.22 7.79 -8.65
CA ASP A 56 -10.59 7.79 -9.16
C ASP A 56 -11.60 7.16 -8.19
N CYS A 57 -11.12 6.46 -7.15
CA CYS A 57 -11.98 5.86 -6.15
C CYS A 57 -12.71 6.93 -5.33
N PRO A 58 -14.04 6.92 -5.22
CA PRO A 58 -14.79 7.94 -4.47
C PRO A 58 -14.44 7.94 -2.98
N PHE A 59 -14.10 6.80 -2.39
CA PHE A 59 -13.68 6.72 -0.99
C PHE A 59 -12.31 7.38 -0.79
N VAL A 60 -11.37 7.20 -1.71
CA VAL A 60 -10.08 7.90 -1.69
C VAL A 60 -10.28 9.40 -1.87
N LYS A 61 -11.09 9.81 -2.87
CA LYS A 61 -11.42 11.23 -3.10
C LYS A 61 -11.94 11.90 -1.84
N ARG A 62 -12.90 11.28 -1.15
CA ARG A 62 -13.46 11.82 0.09
C ARG A 62 -12.39 12.17 1.12
N HIS A 63 -11.44 11.25 1.38
CA HIS A 63 -10.38 11.49 2.37
C HIS A 63 -9.41 12.60 1.95
N TYR A 64 -9.14 12.73 0.65
CA TYR A 64 -8.31 13.82 0.15
C TYR A 64 -9.08 15.15 0.07
N ASP A 65 -10.34 15.15 -0.34
CA ASP A 65 -11.17 16.36 -0.49
C ASP A 65 -11.49 17.00 0.88
N THR A 66 -11.59 16.21 1.93
CA THR A 66 -11.78 16.69 3.31
C THR A 66 -10.48 17.07 4.03
N GLY A 67 -9.31 16.85 3.42
CA GLY A 67 -8.01 17.09 4.04
C GLY A 67 -7.58 16.01 5.03
N ASN A 68 -8.40 14.98 5.26
CA ASN A 68 -8.10 13.94 6.24
C ASN A 68 -6.80 13.20 5.92
N MET A 69 -6.61 12.79 4.65
CA MET A 69 -5.42 12.05 4.25
C MET A 69 -4.16 12.89 4.41
N GLN A 70 -4.19 14.16 4.00
CA GLN A 70 -3.07 15.08 4.11
C GLN A 70 -2.67 15.32 5.56
N ASN A 71 -3.67 15.48 6.44
CA ASN A 71 -3.42 15.69 7.87
C ASN A 71 -2.74 14.45 8.49
N LEU A 72 -3.23 13.24 8.19
CA LEU A 72 -2.62 11.99 8.64
C LEU A 72 -1.19 11.85 8.10
N GLN A 73 -0.97 12.09 6.82
CA GLN A 73 0.36 12.01 6.20
C GLN A 73 1.33 12.97 6.87
N LYS A 74 0.88 14.21 7.12
CA LYS A 74 1.69 15.21 7.79
C LYS A 74 2.00 14.80 9.24
N GLU A 75 0.99 14.36 9.99
CA GLU A 75 1.17 13.90 11.38
C GLU A 75 2.16 12.74 11.45
N MET A 76 2.09 11.77 10.54
CA MET A 76 3.03 10.65 10.47
C MET A 76 4.44 11.13 10.12
N SER A 77 4.58 12.07 9.17
CA SER A 77 5.87 12.66 8.82
C SER A 77 6.50 13.42 9.99
N ASP A 78 5.70 14.18 10.74
CA ASP A 78 6.17 14.92 11.93
C ASP A 78 6.68 13.98 13.06
N GLN A 79 6.27 12.69 13.02
CA GLN A 79 6.71 11.64 13.95
C GLN A 79 7.79 10.71 13.36
N ASP A 80 8.42 11.07 12.22
CA ASP A 80 9.40 10.24 11.49
C ASP A 80 8.84 8.87 11.06
N ILE A 81 7.53 8.78 10.84
CA ILE A 81 6.85 7.60 10.30
C ILE A 81 6.78 7.72 8.78
N VAL A 82 7.26 6.70 8.08
CA VAL A 82 7.28 6.69 6.62
C VAL A 82 5.89 6.40 6.07
N TRP A 83 5.42 7.18 5.11
CA TRP A 83 4.16 6.96 4.41
C TRP A 83 4.40 6.64 2.94
N LEU A 84 4.01 5.43 2.52
CA LEU A 84 4.12 4.95 1.15
C LEU A 84 2.73 4.81 0.53
N SER A 85 2.40 5.66 -0.45
CA SER A 85 1.17 5.53 -1.23
C SER A 85 1.42 4.61 -2.43
N ILE A 86 0.68 3.50 -2.54
CA ILE A 86 0.91 2.45 -3.55
C ILE A 86 -0.25 2.44 -4.54
N VAL A 87 0.07 2.51 -5.83
CA VAL A 87 -0.88 2.44 -6.94
C VAL A 87 -0.71 1.13 -7.69
N SER A 88 -1.59 0.16 -7.46
CA SER A 88 -1.59 -1.15 -8.11
C SER A 88 -2.63 -1.20 -9.25
N SER A 89 -2.63 -0.21 -10.13
CA SER A 89 -3.54 -0.13 -11.27
C SER A 89 -2.78 -0.38 -12.58
N ALA A 90 -3.19 -1.38 -13.35
CA ALA A 90 -2.58 -1.73 -14.62
C ALA A 90 -2.80 -0.63 -15.67
N LYS A 91 -1.86 -0.50 -16.62
CA LYS A 91 -1.97 0.42 -17.75
C LYS A 91 -3.32 0.28 -18.47
N GLY A 92 -4.01 1.38 -18.69
CA GLY A 92 -5.33 1.43 -19.32
C GLY A 92 -6.50 1.03 -18.41
N LYS A 93 -6.25 0.80 -17.12
CA LYS A 93 -7.30 0.57 -16.13
C LYS A 93 -7.51 1.82 -15.27
N GLN A 94 -8.69 1.90 -14.64
CA GLN A 94 -9.02 2.97 -13.70
C GLN A 94 -7.94 3.10 -12.62
N GLY A 95 -7.55 4.33 -12.34
CA GLY A 95 -6.57 4.64 -11.32
C GLY A 95 -5.10 4.46 -11.75
N TYR A 96 -4.83 4.00 -13.00
CA TYR A 96 -3.47 4.01 -13.53
C TYR A 96 -2.94 5.44 -13.65
N ILE A 97 -1.72 5.66 -13.23
CA ILE A 97 -1.00 6.94 -13.37
C ILE A 97 0.44 6.69 -13.81
N THR A 98 0.97 7.64 -14.56
CA THR A 98 2.41 7.74 -14.86
C THR A 98 3.14 8.45 -13.72
N ASN A 99 4.46 8.43 -13.75
CA ASN A 99 5.32 9.14 -12.80
C ASN A 99 4.97 10.64 -12.73
N ASP A 100 4.83 11.30 -13.88
CA ASP A 100 4.49 12.72 -13.93
C ASP A 100 3.10 13.00 -13.38
N GLN A 101 2.13 12.13 -13.69
CA GLN A 101 0.78 12.22 -13.13
C GLN A 101 0.78 12.00 -11.61
N ALA A 102 1.63 11.12 -11.08
CA ALA A 102 1.79 10.91 -9.64
C ALA A 102 2.29 12.19 -8.95
N LYS A 103 3.31 12.84 -9.51
CA LYS A 103 3.85 14.12 -9.01
C LYS A 103 2.80 15.24 -9.05
N GLU A 104 2.13 15.38 -10.19
CA GLU A 104 1.07 16.39 -10.38
C GLU A 104 -0.08 16.20 -9.39
N LEU A 105 -0.55 14.95 -9.23
CA LEU A 105 -1.65 14.61 -8.33
C LEU A 105 -1.27 14.88 -6.87
N THR A 106 -0.07 14.51 -6.44
CA THR A 106 0.46 14.77 -5.11
C THR A 106 0.46 16.28 -4.82
N LYS A 107 1.00 17.08 -5.76
CA LYS A 107 1.01 18.53 -5.65
C LYS A 107 -0.41 19.13 -5.61
N LYS A 108 -1.27 18.72 -6.54
CA LYS A 108 -2.67 19.21 -6.64
C LYS A 108 -3.46 18.95 -5.37
N ARG A 109 -3.23 17.83 -4.70
CA ARG A 109 -3.91 17.44 -3.47
C ARG A 109 -3.24 17.99 -2.20
N SER A 110 -2.10 18.67 -2.33
CA SER A 110 -1.26 19.05 -1.19
C SER A 110 -0.99 17.85 -0.28
N ALA A 111 -0.69 16.70 -0.88
CA ALA A 111 -0.42 15.46 -0.18
C ALA A 111 1.05 15.37 0.24
N TYR A 112 1.33 14.59 1.30
CA TYR A 112 2.65 14.49 1.94
C TYR A 112 3.14 13.02 2.07
N PRO A 113 2.93 12.12 1.08
CA PRO A 113 3.54 10.80 1.18
C PRO A 113 5.06 10.93 1.06
N SER A 114 5.82 10.06 1.75
CA SER A 114 7.27 9.94 1.56
C SER A 114 7.59 9.54 0.13
N HIS A 115 6.82 8.59 -0.42
CA HIS A 115 6.90 8.17 -1.82
C HIS A 115 5.52 7.76 -2.34
N VAL A 116 5.30 7.96 -3.65
CA VAL A 116 4.23 7.31 -4.40
C VAL A 116 4.85 6.18 -5.22
N LEU A 117 4.47 4.95 -4.93
CA LEU A 117 5.02 3.73 -5.52
C LEU A 117 4.10 3.20 -6.61
N LEU A 118 4.66 2.81 -7.75
CA LEU A 118 3.92 2.35 -8.92
C LEU A 118 4.04 0.83 -9.05
N ASP A 119 2.96 0.11 -8.74
CA ASP A 119 2.82 -1.35 -8.83
C ASP A 119 1.87 -1.72 -9.98
N ALA A 120 2.21 -1.31 -11.21
CA ALA A 120 1.36 -1.50 -12.37
C ALA A 120 1.03 -2.97 -12.67
N GLU A 121 1.91 -3.90 -12.28
CA GLU A 121 1.68 -5.34 -12.40
C GLU A 121 0.83 -5.91 -11.25
N GLY A 122 0.58 -5.13 -10.20
CA GLY A 122 -0.18 -5.54 -9.02
C GLY A 122 0.48 -6.66 -8.20
N SER A 123 1.79 -6.84 -8.35
CA SER A 123 2.53 -7.91 -7.67
C SER A 123 2.55 -7.70 -6.16
N VAL A 124 2.84 -6.48 -5.73
CA VAL A 124 2.90 -6.10 -4.32
C VAL A 124 1.51 -6.06 -3.71
N GLY A 125 0.50 -5.55 -4.47
CA GLY A 125 -0.90 -5.61 -4.06
C GLY A 125 -1.36 -7.04 -3.76
N ARG A 126 -0.94 -8.02 -4.56
CA ARG A 126 -1.23 -9.44 -4.31
C ARG A 126 -0.49 -9.99 -3.10
N MET A 127 0.80 -9.63 -2.92
CA MET A 127 1.60 -10.06 -1.75
C MET A 127 0.93 -9.65 -0.43
N PHE A 128 0.43 -8.42 -0.36
CA PHE A 128 -0.27 -7.89 0.80
C PHE A 128 -1.76 -8.26 0.84
N SER A 129 -2.29 -8.92 -0.21
CA SER A 129 -3.73 -9.18 -0.35
C SER A 129 -4.56 -7.90 -0.25
N ALA A 130 -4.07 -6.79 -0.80
CA ALA A 130 -4.79 -5.53 -0.87
C ALA A 130 -6.07 -5.69 -1.71
N LYS A 131 -7.22 -5.30 -1.16
CA LYS A 131 -8.54 -5.62 -1.76
C LYS A 131 -9.34 -4.39 -2.16
N THR A 132 -9.09 -3.25 -1.51
CA THR A 132 -9.88 -2.03 -1.63
C THR A 132 -8.98 -0.81 -1.74
N THR A 133 -9.56 0.35 -1.97
CA THR A 133 -8.87 1.64 -1.86
C THR A 133 -9.80 2.64 -1.17
N PRO A 134 -9.31 3.35 -0.13
CA PRO A 134 -8.02 3.14 0.50
C PRO A 134 -7.96 1.82 1.28
N HIS A 135 -6.81 1.15 1.30
CA HIS A 135 -6.52 0.02 2.16
C HIS A 135 -5.21 0.29 2.89
N MET A 136 -5.26 0.32 4.21
CA MET A 136 -4.14 0.73 5.05
C MET A 136 -3.44 -0.48 5.66
N PHE A 137 -2.12 -0.39 5.74
CA PHE A 137 -1.30 -1.29 6.54
C PHE A 137 -0.35 -0.45 7.40
N VAL A 138 -0.17 -0.84 8.64
CA VAL A 138 0.83 -0.26 9.53
C VAL A 138 1.85 -1.34 9.89
N ILE A 139 3.11 -1.03 9.66
CA ILE A 139 4.27 -1.90 9.92
C ILE A 139 5.10 -1.25 11.02
N ASP A 140 5.49 -2.02 12.02
CA ASP A 140 6.34 -1.54 13.11
C ASP A 140 7.84 -1.57 12.77
N GLU A 141 8.64 -1.10 13.72
CA GLU A 141 10.10 -1.02 13.59
C GLU A 141 10.77 -2.41 13.43
N LEU A 142 10.08 -3.48 13.81
CA LEU A 142 10.53 -4.86 13.65
C LEU A 142 10.12 -5.47 12.31
N GLY A 143 9.40 -4.70 11.46
CA GLY A 143 8.89 -5.16 10.19
C GLY A 143 7.63 -6.01 10.30
N LYS A 144 6.91 -5.96 11.45
CA LYS A 144 5.68 -6.72 11.66
C LYS A 144 4.45 -5.88 11.29
N VAL A 145 3.50 -6.48 10.58
CA VAL A 145 2.21 -5.87 10.31
C VAL A 145 1.41 -5.76 11.62
N ARG A 146 1.05 -4.54 12.01
CA ARG A 146 0.28 -4.25 13.22
C ARG A 146 -1.17 -3.93 12.94
N TYR A 147 -1.45 -3.43 11.75
CA TYR A 147 -2.79 -3.14 11.28
C TYR A 147 -2.90 -3.43 9.79
N GLN A 148 -4.06 -3.92 9.38
CA GLN A 148 -4.51 -3.94 8.00
C GLN A 148 -6.03 -3.72 7.99
N GLY A 149 -6.50 -2.83 7.12
CA GLY A 149 -7.94 -2.54 7.06
C GLY A 149 -8.27 -1.20 6.41
N ALA A 150 -9.50 -0.76 6.66
CA ALA A 150 -9.99 0.53 6.20
C ALA A 150 -9.32 1.68 6.98
N ILE A 151 -9.34 2.88 6.39
CA ILE A 151 -8.82 4.09 7.05
C ILE A 151 -9.77 4.61 8.13
N ASP A 152 -11.05 4.26 8.05
CA ASP A 152 -12.10 4.61 9.02
C ASP A 152 -13.07 3.44 9.27
N ASN A 153 -13.97 3.60 10.22
CA ASN A 153 -15.00 2.62 10.55
C ASN A 153 -16.35 2.89 9.88
N LEU A 154 -16.43 3.87 8.97
CA LEU A 154 -17.64 4.17 8.22
C LEU A 154 -17.86 3.07 7.17
N GLY A 155 -18.99 2.40 7.23
CA GLY A 155 -19.36 1.41 6.21
C GLY A 155 -19.50 2.04 4.83
N ASN A 156 -19.44 1.20 3.78
CA ASN A 156 -19.40 1.64 2.38
C ASN A 156 -20.44 2.69 2.01
N THR A 157 -21.64 2.62 2.56
CA THR A 157 -22.73 3.56 2.26
C THR A 157 -22.59 4.85 3.08
N GLY A 158 -22.29 4.77 4.36
CA GLY A 158 -22.10 5.94 5.24
C GLY A 158 -20.88 6.76 4.85
N ALA A 159 -19.81 6.09 4.42
CA ALA A 159 -18.55 6.73 4.04
C ALA A 159 -18.68 7.71 2.87
N LEU A 160 -19.59 7.48 1.92
CA LEU A 160 -19.74 8.36 0.75
C LEU A 160 -20.45 9.67 1.08
N PHE A 161 -21.26 9.72 2.13
CA PHE A 161 -22.11 10.86 2.47
C PHE A 161 -21.68 11.58 3.76
N SER A 162 -20.78 11.02 4.54
CA SER A 162 -20.28 11.62 5.77
C SER A 162 -18.99 12.40 5.54
N THR A 163 -18.94 13.62 6.04
CA THR A 163 -17.70 14.41 6.18
C THR A 163 -17.09 14.26 7.57
N ASP A 164 -17.79 13.59 8.48
CA ASP A 164 -17.29 13.31 9.84
C ASP A 164 -16.42 12.06 9.82
N LEU A 165 -15.13 12.25 9.99
CA LEU A 165 -14.10 11.22 9.99
C LEU A 165 -13.57 10.91 11.41
N SER A 166 -14.24 11.46 12.45
CA SER A 166 -13.81 11.31 13.85
C SER A 166 -14.25 9.98 14.51
N LYS A 167 -14.88 9.07 13.74
CA LYS A 167 -15.44 7.82 14.27
C LYS A 167 -14.64 6.60 13.83
#